data_3368a5f771e338a4572074bc63b99914
#
_entry.id   3368a5f771e338a4572074bc63b99914
#
_cell.length_a   1.000
_cell.length_b   1.000
_cell.length_c   1.000
_cell.angle_alpha   90.00
_cell.angle_beta   90.00
_cell.angle_gamma   90.00
#
_symmetry.space_group_name_H-M   'P 1'
#
loop_
_entity.id
_entity.type
_entity.pdbx_description
1 polymer ?
#
loop_
_entity_poly.entity_id
_entity_poly.type
_entity_poly.pdbx_seq_one_letter_code
_entity_poly.pdbx_strand_id
1 'polypeptide(L)'
;MIPNDGMWHHVAVTWENMHGSYEIFVDGQSWATGNGFFAGNTIKSSGIVVVGNDKDGSGFESRDAFVGSISRLNVWDHVLPRDTIALLSRRCGQEVGEILSWNGVKVGEFYGEVYVREPSSCQRYV
;
A
#
# COMPACT_ATOMS: atom_id res chain seq x y z
N MET A 1 1.01 12.36 10.68
CA MET A 1 1.36 11.01 11.14
C MET A 1 0.18 10.08 10.92
N ILE A 2 0.42 8.90 10.38
CA ILE A 2 -0.67 7.90 10.27
C ILE A 2 -1.07 7.50 11.68
N PRO A 3 -2.37 7.47 12.01
CA PRO A 3 -2.80 7.19 13.37
C PRO A 3 -2.36 5.80 13.84
N ASN A 4 -1.88 5.72 15.06
CA ASN A 4 -1.59 4.45 15.74
C ASN A 4 -2.55 4.32 16.92
N ASP A 5 -3.81 4.05 16.63
CA ASP A 5 -4.91 4.08 17.59
C ASP A 5 -5.63 2.72 17.72
N GLY A 6 -5.07 1.68 17.09
CA GLY A 6 -5.67 0.35 17.10
C GLY A 6 -6.86 0.18 16.17
N MET A 7 -7.13 1.17 15.32
CA MET A 7 -8.25 1.13 14.38
C MET A 7 -7.75 0.90 12.95
N TRP A 8 -8.64 0.40 12.09
CA TRP A 8 -8.35 0.27 10.68
C TRP A 8 -8.35 1.63 10.02
N HIS A 9 -7.33 1.89 9.21
CA HIS A 9 -7.21 3.10 8.39
C HIS A 9 -6.89 2.73 6.96
N HIS A 10 -7.46 3.46 6.02
CA HIS A 10 -7.12 3.35 4.62
C HIS A 10 -5.97 4.31 4.31
N VAL A 11 -4.92 3.80 3.69
CA VAL A 11 -3.77 4.61 3.28
C VAL A 11 -3.55 4.41 1.78
N ALA A 12 -3.39 5.50 1.08
CA ALA A 12 -3.03 5.48 -0.34
C ALA A 12 -1.90 6.47 -0.59
N VAL A 13 -1.01 6.09 -1.49
CA VAL A 13 0.08 6.96 -1.95
C VAL A 13 0.07 6.97 -3.46
N THR A 14 0.09 8.15 -4.05
CA THR A 14 0.27 8.32 -5.49
C THR A 14 1.61 8.98 -5.77
N TRP A 15 2.21 8.61 -6.89
CA TRP A 15 3.46 9.19 -7.35
C TRP A 15 3.52 9.16 -8.88
N GLU A 16 3.98 10.24 -9.49
CA GLU A 16 4.27 10.28 -10.91
C GLU A 16 5.71 10.73 -11.13
N ASN A 17 6.33 10.25 -12.20
CA ASN A 17 7.77 10.43 -12.36
C ASN A 17 8.19 11.65 -13.19
N MET A 18 7.27 12.32 -13.87
CA MET A 18 7.63 13.47 -14.69
C MET A 18 8.11 14.64 -13.83
N HIS A 19 7.35 14.96 -12.79
CA HIS A 19 7.66 16.04 -11.85
C HIS A 19 8.03 15.52 -10.47
N GLY A 20 7.91 14.21 -10.23
CA GLY A 20 8.08 13.60 -8.91
C GLY A 20 6.99 14.03 -7.94
N SER A 21 5.80 14.33 -8.45
CA SER A 21 4.68 14.72 -7.60
C SER A 21 4.12 13.50 -6.88
N TYR A 22 3.86 13.68 -5.60
CA TYR A 22 3.26 12.63 -4.78
C TYR A 22 2.17 13.20 -3.88
N GLU A 23 1.27 12.33 -3.50
CA GLU A 23 0.22 12.65 -2.54
C GLU A 23 -0.03 11.44 -1.64
N ILE A 24 -0.17 11.70 -0.34
CA ILE A 24 -0.49 10.68 0.64
C ILE A 24 -1.91 10.96 1.15
N PHE A 25 -2.74 9.91 1.15
CA PHE A 25 -4.12 9.98 1.60
C PHE A 25 -4.28 9.09 2.84
N VAL A 26 -5.01 9.59 3.82
CA VAL A 26 -5.44 8.81 4.98
C VAL A 26 -6.95 8.93 5.07
N ASP A 27 -7.63 7.78 5.07
CA ASP A 27 -9.10 7.69 5.12
C ASP A 27 -9.78 8.53 4.04
N GLY A 28 -9.18 8.53 2.84
CA GLY A 28 -9.71 9.21 1.67
C GLY A 28 -9.41 10.70 1.58
N GLN A 29 -8.75 11.27 2.57
CA GLN A 29 -8.40 12.69 2.60
C GLN A 29 -6.92 12.90 2.36
N SER A 30 -6.57 13.95 1.62
CA SER A 30 -5.19 14.32 1.38
C SER A 30 -4.52 14.71 2.70
N TRP A 31 -3.45 14.02 3.03
CA TRP A 31 -2.69 14.26 4.26
C TRP A 31 -1.38 15.01 3.98
N ALA A 32 -0.73 14.72 2.86
CA ALA A 32 0.51 15.37 2.47
C ALA A 32 0.66 15.36 0.96
N THR A 33 1.26 16.40 0.42
CA THR A 33 1.62 16.48 -0.99
C THR A 33 3.04 17.00 -1.12
N GLY A 34 3.67 16.70 -2.24
CA GLY A 34 4.97 17.24 -2.58
C GLY A 34 5.32 16.99 -4.02
N ASN A 35 6.47 17.48 -4.45
CA ASN A 35 6.99 17.24 -5.79
C ASN A 35 8.51 17.13 -5.76
N GLY A 36 9.10 16.85 -6.92
CA GLY A 36 10.55 16.66 -7.01
C GLY A 36 11.06 15.35 -6.47
N PHE A 37 10.19 14.45 -5.99
CA PHE A 37 10.59 13.17 -5.41
C PHE A 37 10.93 12.19 -6.54
N PHE A 38 12.18 11.83 -6.66
CA PHE A 38 12.70 10.96 -7.72
C PHE A 38 12.21 11.34 -9.13
N ALA A 39 12.08 12.63 -9.40
CA ALA A 39 11.66 13.12 -10.73
C ALA A 39 12.61 12.61 -11.82
N GLY A 40 12.04 12.18 -12.93
CA GLY A 40 12.79 11.63 -14.05
C GLY A 40 13.23 10.17 -13.90
N ASN A 41 12.96 9.55 -12.77
CA ASN A 41 13.32 8.14 -12.53
C ASN A 41 12.14 7.23 -12.84
N THR A 42 12.45 5.97 -13.11
CA THR A 42 11.47 4.92 -13.39
C THR A 42 11.69 3.76 -12.43
N ILE A 43 10.61 3.22 -11.89
CA ILE A 43 10.68 1.98 -11.12
C ILE A 43 10.91 0.85 -12.12
N LYS A 44 12.05 0.17 -12.00
CA LYS A 44 12.43 -0.90 -12.91
C LYS A 44 11.60 -2.15 -12.68
N SER A 45 11.36 -2.89 -13.75
CA SER A 45 10.75 -4.22 -13.66
C SER A 45 11.72 -5.24 -13.06
N SER A 46 11.24 -6.44 -12.77
CA SER A 46 12.02 -7.57 -12.24
C SER A 46 12.53 -7.36 -10.81
N GLY A 47 11.94 -6.43 -10.09
CA GLY A 47 12.20 -6.26 -8.67
C GLY A 47 11.40 -7.22 -7.80
N ILE A 48 11.63 -7.14 -6.51
CA ILE A 48 10.91 -7.91 -5.49
C ILE A 48 10.06 -6.92 -4.69
N VAL A 49 8.80 -7.26 -4.45
CA VAL A 49 7.92 -6.50 -3.56
C VAL A 49 7.95 -7.18 -2.19
N VAL A 50 8.29 -6.39 -1.19
CA VAL A 50 8.31 -6.85 0.21
C VAL A 50 7.29 -6.03 0.98
N VAL A 51 6.43 -6.71 1.73
CA VAL A 51 5.39 -6.08 2.54
C VAL A 51 5.68 -6.34 4.00
N GLY A 52 5.67 -5.28 4.79
CA GLY A 52 5.79 -5.39 6.26
C GLY A 52 7.20 -5.27 6.80
N ASN A 53 8.21 -5.24 5.94
CA ASN A 53 9.59 -5.03 6.37
C ASN A 53 10.42 -4.45 5.23
N ASP A 54 11.55 -3.88 5.58
CA ASP A 54 12.56 -3.46 4.62
C ASP A 54 13.57 -4.59 4.44
N LYS A 55 13.81 -4.97 3.20
CA LYS A 55 14.85 -5.96 2.88
C LYS A 55 16.06 -5.25 2.31
N ASP A 56 17.02 -4.96 3.16
CA ASP A 56 18.29 -4.39 2.74
C ASP A 56 19.34 -5.48 2.45
N GLY A 57 20.60 -5.09 2.25
CA GLY A 57 21.68 -6.02 1.95
C GLY A 57 21.98 -7.04 3.05
N SER A 58 21.55 -6.81 4.27
CA SER A 58 21.72 -7.73 5.40
C SER A 58 20.47 -8.58 5.68
N GLY A 59 19.38 -8.38 4.91
CA GLY A 59 18.13 -9.10 5.06
C GLY A 59 17.09 -8.33 5.87
N PHE A 60 16.21 -9.06 6.55
CA PHE A 60 15.14 -8.47 7.35
C PHE A 60 15.60 -8.15 8.77
N GLU A 61 15.19 -6.99 9.27
CA GLU A 61 15.46 -6.59 10.66
C GLU A 61 14.16 -6.43 11.43
N SER A 62 14.09 -7.04 12.62
CA SER A 62 12.87 -7.03 13.43
C SER A 62 12.43 -5.61 13.86
N ARG A 63 13.38 -4.70 14.04
CA ARG A 63 13.07 -3.31 14.42
C ARG A 63 12.36 -2.53 13.33
N ASP A 64 12.50 -2.94 12.07
CA ASP A 64 11.88 -2.29 10.92
C ASP A 64 10.60 -3.00 10.51
N ALA A 65 10.21 -4.06 11.20
CA ALA A 65 9.04 -4.82 10.88
C ALA A 65 7.75 -4.06 11.22
N PHE A 66 6.79 -4.12 10.30
CA PHE A 66 5.44 -3.67 10.59
C PHE A 66 4.77 -4.64 11.55
N VAL A 67 4.17 -4.11 12.59
CA VAL A 67 3.38 -4.88 13.55
C VAL A 67 1.94 -4.44 13.46
N GLY A 68 1.07 -5.34 13.08
CA GLY A 68 -0.34 -5.04 12.89
C GLY A 68 -0.97 -5.91 11.80
N SER A 69 -2.04 -5.43 11.23
CA SER A 69 -2.78 -6.14 10.19
C SER A 69 -2.84 -5.30 8.92
N ILE A 70 -2.69 -5.97 7.78
CA ILE A 70 -2.77 -5.34 6.46
C ILE A 70 -3.86 -6.07 5.67
N SER A 71 -4.67 -5.33 4.95
CA SER A 71 -5.71 -5.87 4.09
C SER A 71 -5.84 -5.04 2.82
N ARG A 72 -6.14 -5.70 1.71
CA ARG A 72 -6.49 -5.06 0.45
C ARG A 72 -5.36 -4.19 -0.12
N LEU A 73 -4.12 -4.64 0.01
CA LEU A 73 -2.98 -3.97 -0.62
C LEU A 73 -3.00 -4.20 -2.13
N ASN A 74 -2.98 -3.12 -2.88
CA ASN A 74 -2.92 -3.15 -4.33
C ASN A 74 -1.98 -2.07 -4.84
N VAL A 75 -1.34 -2.29 -5.96
CA VAL A 75 -0.45 -1.33 -6.60
C VAL A 75 -0.78 -1.24 -8.09
N TRP A 76 -0.92 -0.03 -8.59
CA TRP A 76 -1.19 0.27 -9.99
C TRP A 76 0.00 0.96 -10.65
N ASP A 77 0.10 0.88 -11.95
CA ASP A 77 1.16 1.52 -12.74
C ASP A 77 0.84 2.96 -13.16
N HIS A 78 -0.23 3.51 -12.63
CA HIS A 78 -0.66 4.88 -12.92
C HIS A 78 -1.28 5.51 -11.68
N VAL A 79 -1.36 6.83 -11.68
CA VAL A 79 -1.98 7.58 -10.58
C VAL A 79 -3.49 7.42 -10.63
N LEU A 80 -4.07 6.90 -9.56
CA LEU A 80 -5.52 6.83 -9.44
C LEU A 80 -6.09 8.23 -9.16
N PRO A 81 -7.27 8.56 -9.74
CA PRO A 81 -7.96 9.81 -9.41
C PRO A 81 -8.30 9.90 -7.93
N ARG A 82 -8.32 11.12 -7.40
CA ARG A 82 -8.69 11.36 -5.99
C ARG A 82 -10.06 10.83 -5.64
N ASP A 83 -11.03 10.95 -6.55
CA ASP A 83 -12.38 10.43 -6.34
C ASP A 83 -12.39 8.91 -6.17
N THR A 84 -11.56 8.22 -6.95
CA THR A 84 -11.41 6.77 -6.83
C THR A 84 -10.82 6.39 -5.47
N ILE A 85 -9.78 7.09 -5.04
CA ILE A 85 -9.15 6.85 -3.74
C ILE A 85 -10.13 7.09 -2.61
N ALA A 86 -10.91 8.17 -2.66
CA ALA A 86 -11.93 8.47 -1.68
C ALA A 86 -13.00 7.37 -1.63
N LEU A 87 -13.40 6.85 -2.77
CA LEU A 87 -14.36 5.75 -2.85
C LEU A 87 -13.81 4.48 -2.22
N LEU A 88 -12.57 4.11 -2.56
CA LEU A 88 -11.92 2.91 -2.02
C LEU A 88 -11.74 2.99 -0.50
N SER A 89 -11.56 4.19 0.04
CA SER A 89 -11.43 4.39 1.48
C SER A 89 -12.72 4.12 2.26
N ARG A 90 -13.87 4.26 1.59
CA ARG A 90 -15.18 4.15 2.25
C ARG A 90 -15.80 2.78 2.13
N ARG A 91 -15.36 1.99 1.16
CA ARG A 91 -15.91 0.65 0.97
C ARG A 91 -14.88 -0.24 0.27
N CYS A 92 -14.99 -1.51 0.56
CA CYS A 92 -14.21 -2.52 -0.15
C CYS A 92 -14.82 -2.73 -1.51
N GLY A 93 -14.08 -2.36 -2.54
CA GLY A 93 -14.45 -2.66 -3.90
C GLY A 93 -13.86 -3.98 -4.36
N GLN A 94 -13.98 -4.22 -5.65
CA GLN A 94 -13.32 -5.35 -6.31
C GLN A 94 -12.09 -4.84 -7.06
N GLU A 95 -11.41 -3.89 -6.48
CA GLU A 95 -10.20 -3.32 -7.04
C GLU A 95 -9.12 -4.39 -7.17
N VAL A 96 -8.45 -4.39 -8.30
CA VAL A 96 -7.33 -5.28 -8.60
C VAL A 96 -6.18 -4.44 -9.13
N GLY A 97 -5.08 -4.42 -8.40
CA GLY A 97 -3.88 -3.71 -8.82
C GLY A 97 -3.20 -4.40 -10.01
N GLU A 98 -2.73 -3.60 -10.95
CA GLU A 98 -2.08 -4.12 -12.17
C GLU A 98 -0.67 -4.64 -11.87
N ILE A 99 0.04 -3.98 -10.97
CA ILE A 99 1.40 -4.37 -10.58
C ILE A 99 1.35 -5.40 -9.46
N LEU A 100 0.49 -5.17 -8.47
CA LEU A 100 0.32 -6.06 -7.34
C LEU A 100 -1.15 -6.09 -6.96
N SER A 101 -1.71 -7.28 -6.85
CA SER A 101 -3.08 -7.47 -6.38
C SER A 101 -3.08 -8.12 -5.00
N TRP A 102 -4.12 -7.87 -4.22
CA TRP A 102 -4.26 -8.48 -2.90
C TRP A 102 -4.27 -10.02 -2.97
N ASN A 103 -4.89 -10.59 -3.99
CA ASN A 103 -4.86 -12.04 -4.19
C ASN A 103 -3.44 -12.57 -4.40
N GLY A 104 -2.60 -11.83 -5.10
CA GLY A 104 -1.19 -12.17 -5.28
C GLY A 104 -0.41 -12.09 -3.97
N VAL A 105 -0.70 -11.09 -3.14
CA VAL A 105 -0.06 -10.96 -1.82
C VAL A 105 -0.41 -12.14 -0.92
N LYS A 106 -1.66 -12.57 -0.93
CA LYS A 106 -2.13 -13.67 -0.06
C LYS A 106 -1.48 -15.01 -0.39
N VAL A 107 -1.03 -15.21 -1.61
CA VAL A 107 -0.40 -16.47 -2.04
C VAL A 107 1.11 -16.36 -2.16
N GLY A 108 1.70 -15.26 -1.72
CA GLY A 108 3.13 -15.05 -1.72
C GLY A 108 3.87 -15.85 -0.64
N GLU A 109 5.15 -15.61 -0.54
CA GLU A 109 5.98 -16.21 0.50
C GLU A 109 5.90 -15.39 1.78
N PHE A 110 5.81 -16.08 2.92
CA PHE A 110 5.74 -15.44 4.23
C PHE A 110 6.97 -15.82 5.05
N TYR A 111 7.52 -14.84 5.76
CA TYR A 111 8.66 -15.00 6.65
C TYR A 111 8.32 -14.46 8.03
N GLY A 112 8.67 -15.20 9.08
CA GLY A 112 8.38 -14.82 10.45
C GLY A 112 6.95 -15.16 10.89
N GLU A 113 6.45 -14.43 11.87
CA GLU A 113 5.11 -14.67 12.43
C GLU A 113 4.05 -13.92 11.61
N VAL A 114 3.59 -14.55 10.54
CA VAL A 114 2.56 -14.01 9.65
C VAL A 114 1.37 -14.95 9.63
N TYR A 115 0.18 -14.39 9.81
CA TYR A 115 -1.07 -15.16 9.79
C TYR A 115 -2.00 -14.56 8.74
N VAL A 116 -2.55 -15.43 7.89
CA VAL A 116 -3.56 -15.04 6.90
C VAL A 116 -4.93 -15.35 7.48
N ARG A 117 -5.81 -14.36 7.52
CA ARG A 117 -7.17 -14.50 8.06
C ARG A 117 -8.19 -14.17 6.99
N GLU A 118 -9.24 -14.93 6.96
CA GLU A 118 -10.40 -14.72 6.09
C GLU A 118 -11.68 -14.76 6.92
N PRO A 119 -12.70 -13.97 6.59
CA PRO A 119 -12.70 -12.94 5.54
C PRO A 119 -11.93 -11.68 5.95
N SER A 120 -11.59 -10.85 4.95
CA SER A 120 -11.00 -9.53 5.22
C SER A 120 -11.96 -8.67 6.03
N SER A 121 -11.41 -7.90 6.98
CA SER A 121 -12.20 -6.92 7.73
C SER A 121 -12.92 -5.92 6.84
N CYS A 122 -12.39 -5.67 5.65
CA CYS A 122 -12.98 -4.78 4.67
C CYS A 122 -14.30 -5.32 4.10
N GLN A 123 -14.53 -6.60 4.07
CA GLN A 123 -15.74 -7.21 3.48
C GLN A 123 -17.04 -6.81 4.17
N ARG A 124 -16.97 -6.27 5.37
CA ARG A 124 -18.17 -5.85 6.11
C ARG A 124 -18.96 -4.73 5.43
N TYR A 125 -18.35 -4.04 4.51
CA TYR A 125 -18.94 -2.85 3.89
C TYR A 125 -19.41 -3.10 2.46
N VAL A 126 -19.44 -4.34 2.07
CA VAL A 126 -19.93 -4.75 0.74
C VAL A 126 -21.46 -4.80 0.70
#